data_35814fc9d7f5fe8720b0a82390c70e96
#
_entry.id   35814fc9d7f5fe8720b0a82390c70e96
#
_cell.length_a   1.000
_cell.length_b   1.000
_cell.length_c   1.000
_cell.angle_alpha   90.00
_cell.angle_beta   90.00
_cell.angle_gamma   90.00
#
_symmetry.space_group_name_H-M   'P 1'
#
loop_
_entity.id
_entity.type
_entity.pdbx_description
1 polymer ?
#
loop_
_entity_poly.entity_id
_entity_poly.type
_entity_poly.pdbx_seq_one_letter_code
_entity_poly.pdbx_strand_id
1 'polypeptide(L)'
;QAHTIGQELHDNVGQQIAAIGYQARVLEKKISTTTKGNENLATLAASIATQTQTAVIHIKQLAQGLLPFELEANGLIQALQTLATRISTTYNINCRFSYNNINIINNNNSMALNLYRIAQEAANNGIRHGKAQNLTISLVSDEKMLCLSISDDGCGFTGIDINHPSTSGMGIKIMQYRAKQLGAK
;
A
#
# COMPACT_ATOMS: atom_id res chain seq x y z
N GLN A 1 6.87 20.06 -8.23
CA GLN A 1 7.29 19.28 -9.43
C GLN A 1 7.18 17.76 -9.19
N ALA A 2 7.74 17.20 -8.12
CA ALA A 2 7.67 15.76 -7.86
C ALA A 2 6.25 15.24 -7.63
N HIS A 3 5.37 16.01 -6.98
CA HIS A 3 3.96 15.67 -6.77
C HIS A 3 3.18 15.62 -8.10
N THR A 4 3.43 16.58 -8.98
CA THR A 4 2.81 16.64 -10.31
C THR A 4 3.21 15.43 -11.16
N ILE A 5 4.49 15.06 -11.15
CA ILE A 5 5.01 13.87 -11.86
C ILE A 5 4.40 12.58 -11.31
N GLY A 6 4.24 12.45 -10.00
CA GLY A 6 3.60 11.28 -9.38
C GLY A 6 2.14 11.13 -9.76
N GLN A 7 1.42 12.24 -9.83
CA GLN A 7 0.02 12.28 -10.22
C GLN A 7 -0.15 11.99 -11.72
N GLU A 8 0.69 12.55 -12.57
CA GLU A 8 0.72 12.26 -14.01
C GLU A 8 1.09 10.80 -14.31
N LEU A 9 2.04 10.22 -13.58
CA LEU A 9 2.37 8.80 -13.69
C LEU A 9 1.20 7.90 -13.30
N HIS A 10 0.51 8.23 -12.20
CA HIS A 10 -0.65 7.47 -11.76
C HIS A 10 -1.82 7.61 -12.72
N ASP A 11 -2.16 8.84 -13.11
CA ASP A 11 -3.40 9.13 -13.83
C ASP A 11 -3.28 8.81 -15.33
N ASN A 12 -2.10 8.98 -15.93
CA ASN A 12 -1.90 8.73 -17.35
C ASN A 12 -1.35 7.33 -17.60
N VAL A 13 -0.14 7.05 -17.11
CA VAL A 13 0.53 5.78 -17.39
C VAL A 13 -0.14 4.60 -16.68
N GLY A 14 -0.56 4.77 -15.42
CA GLY A 14 -1.27 3.75 -14.65
C GLY A 14 -2.60 3.35 -15.29
N GLN A 15 -3.38 4.32 -15.82
CA GLN A 15 -4.64 4.06 -16.50
C GLN A 15 -4.44 3.36 -17.85
N GLN A 16 -3.44 3.77 -18.64
CA GLN A 16 -3.13 3.12 -19.93
C GLN A 16 -2.73 1.66 -19.73
N ILE A 17 -1.87 1.37 -18.77
CA ILE A 17 -1.44 0.01 -18.47
C ILE A 17 -2.62 -0.82 -17.92
N ALA A 18 -3.50 -0.26 -17.10
CA ALA A 18 -4.70 -0.95 -16.64
C ALA A 18 -5.65 -1.31 -17.81
N ALA A 19 -5.78 -0.42 -18.80
CA ALA A 19 -6.57 -0.67 -20.00
C ALA A 19 -5.98 -1.83 -20.84
N ILE A 20 -4.67 -1.90 -21.00
CA ILE A 20 -3.97 -3.01 -21.69
C ILE A 20 -4.25 -4.34 -20.94
N GLY A 21 -4.16 -4.35 -19.62
CA GLY A 21 -4.45 -5.54 -18.81
C GLY A 21 -5.91 -6.01 -18.95
N TYR A 22 -6.85 -5.07 -19.02
CA TYR A 22 -8.26 -5.38 -19.29
C TYR A 22 -8.45 -6.00 -20.68
N GLN A 23 -7.83 -5.42 -21.71
CA GLN A 23 -7.89 -5.95 -23.09
C GLN A 23 -7.30 -7.36 -23.16
N ALA A 24 -6.18 -7.62 -22.47
CA ALA A 24 -5.58 -8.94 -22.41
C ALA A 24 -6.51 -9.99 -21.78
N ARG A 25 -7.25 -9.63 -20.72
CA ARG A 25 -8.28 -10.53 -20.11
C ARG A 25 -9.47 -10.78 -21.03
N VAL A 26 -9.93 -9.76 -21.77
CA VAL A 26 -10.98 -9.93 -22.76
C VAL A 26 -10.53 -10.87 -23.88
N LEU A 27 -9.28 -10.76 -24.31
CA LEU A 27 -8.68 -11.63 -25.32
C LEU A 27 -8.56 -13.07 -24.81
N GLU A 28 -8.04 -13.28 -23.62
CA GLU A 28 -7.99 -14.57 -22.91
C GLU A 28 -9.37 -15.26 -22.93
N LYS A 29 -10.41 -14.54 -22.49
CA LYS A 29 -11.79 -15.06 -22.43
C LYS A 29 -12.32 -15.41 -23.84
N LYS A 30 -12.07 -14.57 -24.84
CA LYS A 30 -12.50 -14.85 -26.23
C LYS A 30 -11.79 -16.09 -26.81
N ILE A 31 -10.49 -16.23 -26.58
CA ILE A 31 -9.72 -17.39 -27.06
C ILE A 31 -10.22 -18.67 -26.37
N SER A 32 -10.43 -18.65 -25.07
CA SER A 32 -10.91 -19.80 -24.29
C SER A 32 -12.31 -20.28 -24.71
N THR A 33 -13.15 -19.37 -25.24
CA THR A 33 -14.53 -19.71 -25.66
C THR A 33 -14.63 -20.14 -27.12
N THR A 34 -13.64 -19.87 -27.96
CA THR A 34 -13.84 -19.94 -29.41
C THR A 34 -13.21 -21.16 -30.08
N THR A 35 -12.20 -21.85 -29.51
CA THR A 35 -11.56 -22.99 -30.20
C THR A 35 -10.78 -23.91 -29.25
N LYS A 36 -11.00 -25.21 -29.35
CA LYS A 36 -10.13 -26.26 -28.81
C LYS A 36 -8.81 -26.18 -29.57
N GLY A 37 -7.70 -25.83 -28.91
CA GLY A 37 -6.34 -25.78 -29.48
C GLY A 37 -5.56 -24.50 -29.23
N ASN A 38 -6.17 -23.47 -28.64
CA ASN A 38 -5.50 -22.17 -28.39
C ASN A 38 -5.08 -21.96 -26.93
N GLU A 39 -4.83 -23.04 -26.18
CA GLU A 39 -4.45 -22.97 -24.76
C GLU A 39 -3.17 -22.13 -24.55
N ASN A 40 -2.22 -22.19 -25.48
CA ASN A 40 -1.01 -21.38 -25.43
C ASN A 40 -1.30 -19.86 -25.55
N LEU A 41 -2.27 -19.48 -26.40
CA LEU A 41 -2.63 -18.07 -26.59
C LEU A 41 -3.43 -17.54 -25.38
N ALA A 42 -4.31 -18.35 -24.80
CA ALA A 42 -5.02 -18.00 -23.59
C ALA A 42 -4.05 -17.82 -22.42
N THR A 43 -3.08 -18.73 -22.25
CA THR A 43 -2.03 -18.64 -21.24
C THR A 43 -1.16 -17.38 -21.42
N LEU A 44 -0.82 -17.04 -22.68
CA LEU A 44 -0.07 -15.82 -22.98
C LEU A 44 -0.87 -14.56 -22.63
N ALA A 45 -2.14 -14.50 -22.98
CA ALA A 45 -3.03 -13.39 -22.66
C ALA A 45 -3.21 -13.23 -21.14
N ALA A 46 -3.35 -14.31 -20.39
CA ALA A 46 -3.39 -14.31 -18.93
C ALA A 46 -2.08 -13.80 -18.32
N SER A 47 -0.94 -14.21 -18.89
CA SER A 47 0.38 -13.73 -18.48
C SER A 47 0.54 -12.22 -18.70
N ILE A 48 0.13 -11.70 -19.87
CA ILE A 48 0.14 -10.26 -20.16
C ILE A 48 -0.74 -9.50 -19.16
N ALA A 49 -1.94 -9.99 -18.88
CA ALA A 49 -2.84 -9.36 -17.92
C ALA A 49 -2.22 -9.28 -16.52
N THR A 50 -1.56 -10.35 -16.08
CA THR A 50 -0.89 -10.42 -14.77
C THR A 50 0.31 -9.48 -14.70
N GLN A 51 1.17 -9.48 -15.74
CA GLN A 51 2.33 -8.57 -15.81
C GLN A 51 1.90 -7.10 -15.83
N THR A 52 0.83 -6.78 -16.55
CA THR A 52 0.29 -5.43 -16.63
C THR A 52 -0.24 -4.98 -15.26
N GLN A 53 -0.91 -5.86 -14.53
CA GLN A 53 -1.38 -5.57 -13.18
C GLN A 53 -0.21 -5.33 -12.20
N THR A 54 0.87 -6.10 -12.35
CA THR A 54 2.12 -5.90 -11.59
C THR A 54 2.76 -4.55 -11.92
N ALA A 55 2.81 -4.15 -13.19
CA ALA A 55 3.34 -2.87 -13.62
C ALA A 55 2.54 -1.68 -13.05
N VAL A 56 1.19 -1.77 -13.02
CA VAL A 56 0.33 -0.76 -12.38
C VAL A 56 0.67 -0.61 -10.89
N ILE A 57 0.89 -1.73 -10.20
CA ILE A 57 1.28 -1.71 -8.79
C ILE A 57 2.62 -1.02 -8.62
N HIS A 58 3.61 -1.33 -9.45
CA HIS A 58 4.94 -0.70 -9.40
C HIS A 58 4.88 0.80 -9.69
N ILE A 59 4.08 1.24 -10.68
CA ILE A 59 3.88 2.66 -10.97
C ILE A 59 3.23 3.38 -9.78
N LYS A 60 2.19 2.78 -9.20
CA LYS A 60 1.59 3.31 -7.96
C LYS A 60 2.60 3.41 -6.83
N GLN A 61 3.48 2.43 -6.68
CA GLN A 61 4.55 2.45 -5.69
C GLN A 61 5.59 3.53 -5.97
N LEU A 62 5.99 3.73 -7.23
CA LEU A 62 6.89 4.79 -7.66
C LEU A 62 6.25 6.17 -7.46
N ALA A 63 5.02 6.36 -7.92
CA ALA A 63 4.26 7.58 -7.69
C ALA A 63 4.04 7.87 -6.20
N GLN A 64 3.86 6.82 -5.42
CA GLN A 64 3.77 6.87 -3.96
C GLN A 64 5.15 6.98 -3.27
N GLY A 65 6.24 6.71 -3.96
CA GLY A 65 7.62 6.91 -3.47
C GLY A 65 8.03 8.38 -3.40
N LEU A 66 7.30 9.26 -4.12
CA LEU A 66 7.39 10.70 -3.94
C LEU A 66 6.86 11.08 -2.55
N LEU A 67 7.56 11.96 -1.88
CA LEU A 67 7.19 12.39 -0.52
C LEU A 67 5.73 12.89 -0.54
N PRO A 68 4.83 12.40 0.31
CA PRO A 68 3.50 12.97 0.40
C PRO A 68 3.61 14.45 0.76
N PHE A 69 2.82 15.30 0.10
CA PHE A 69 2.81 16.75 0.35
C PHE A 69 2.63 17.05 1.85
N GLU A 70 1.77 16.31 2.52
CA GLU A 70 1.51 16.42 3.95
C GLU A 70 2.77 16.16 4.78
N LEU A 71 3.63 15.26 4.33
CA LEU A 71 4.87 14.93 5.01
C LEU A 71 5.94 16.02 4.83
N GLU A 72 6.02 16.61 3.63
CA GLU A 72 6.91 17.74 3.35
C GLU A 72 6.51 19.01 4.11
N ALA A 73 5.21 19.32 4.12
CA ALA A 73 4.70 20.57 4.67
C ALA A 73 4.60 20.57 6.20
N ASN A 74 4.22 19.44 6.80
CA ASN A 74 3.76 19.42 8.19
C ASN A 74 4.35 18.29 9.04
N GLY A 75 5.24 17.48 8.47
CA GLY A 75 5.89 16.36 9.15
C GLY A 75 4.99 15.14 9.38
N LEU A 76 5.58 14.09 9.97
CA LEU A 76 4.96 12.76 10.10
C LEU A 76 3.65 12.77 10.93
N ILE A 77 3.62 13.53 12.02
CA ILE A 77 2.44 13.57 12.91
C ILE A 77 1.22 14.07 12.14
N GLN A 78 1.36 15.21 11.46
CA GLN A 78 0.26 15.79 10.68
C GLN A 78 -0.13 14.91 9.50
N ALA A 79 0.83 14.26 8.85
CA ALA A 79 0.56 13.33 7.76
C ALA A 79 -0.25 12.10 8.24
N LEU A 80 0.09 11.53 9.41
CA LEU A 80 -0.67 10.42 10.00
C LEU A 80 -2.06 10.84 10.47
N GLN A 81 -2.21 12.05 11.01
CA GLN A 81 -3.52 12.61 11.37
C GLN A 81 -4.41 12.77 10.12
N THR A 82 -3.86 13.33 9.06
CA THR A 82 -4.56 13.48 7.76
C THR A 82 -4.92 12.12 7.17
N LEU A 83 -4.02 11.12 7.27
CA LEU A 83 -4.29 9.75 6.84
C LEU A 83 -5.51 9.17 7.59
N ALA A 84 -5.55 9.29 8.92
CA ALA A 84 -6.64 8.77 9.73
C ALA A 84 -7.99 9.45 9.38
N THR A 85 -7.99 10.77 9.23
CA THR A 85 -9.19 11.53 8.81
C THR A 85 -9.67 11.08 7.43
N ARG A 86 -8.76 10.95 6.47
CA ARG A 86 -9.08 10.50 5.11
C ARG A 86 -9.65 9.09 5.10
N ILE A 87 -9.08 8.17 5.87
CA ILE A 87 -9.61 6.81 6.00
C ILE A 87 -11.03 6.84 6.54
N SER A 88 -11.28 7.59 7.62
CA SER A 88 -12.61 7.70 8.22
C SER A 88 -13.65 8.22 7.22
N THR A 89 -13.32 9.26 6.46
CA THR A 89 -14.25 9.89 5.49
C THR A 89 -14.46 9.03 4.25
N THR A 90 -13.39 8.39 3.72
CA THR A 90 -13.46 7.63 2.48
C THR A 90 -14.15 6.28 2.64
N TYR A 91 -13.91 5.59 3.74
CA TYR A 91 -14.43 4.24 3.98
C TYR A 91 -15.58 4.20 4.98
N ASN A 92 -15.96 5.35 5.56
CA ASN A 92 -17.02 5.46 6.57
C ASN A 92 -16.77 4.53 7.77
N ILE A 93 -15.55 4.49 8.28
CA ILE A 93 -15.12 3.71 9.44
C ILE A 93 -14.54 4.63 10.51
N ASN A 94 -14.43 4.15 11.74
CA ASN A 94 -13.81 4.90 12.82
C ASN A 94 -12.30 4.70 12.81
N CYS A 95 -11.55 5.65 12.24
CA CYS A 95 -10.09 5.63 12.27
C CYS A 95 -9.57 6.74 13.19
N ARG A 96 -8.79 6.39 14.22
CA ARG A 96 -8.20 7.32 15.19
C ARG A 96 -6.70 7.34 15.07
N PHE A 97 -6.11 8.52 15.25
CA PHE A 97 -4.67 8.69 15.43
C PHE A 97 -4.38 9.22 16.83
N SER A 98 -3.38 8.64 17.47
CA SER A 98 -2.85 9.10 18.75
C SER A 98 -1.34 9.14 18.73
N TYR A 99 -0.74 10.08 19.45
CA TYR A 99 0.71 10.16 19.59
C TYR A 99 1.09 10.67 20.97
N ASN A 100 2.29 10.30 21.42
CA ASN A 100 2.83 10.73 22.71
C ASN A 100 4.34 10.97 22.58
N ASN A 101 4.79 12.10 23.16
CA ASN A 101 6.17 12.44 23.48
C ASN A 101 7.18 12.30 22.33
N ILE A 102 6.89 12.86 21.15
CA ILE A 102 7.69 12.64 19.94
C ILE A 102 8.80 13.69 19.83
N ASN A 103 9.95 13.41 20.42
CA ASN A 103 11.16 14.24 20.30
C ASN A 103 12.17 13.72 19.25
N ILE A 104 11.97 12.49 18.73
CA ILE A 104 13.01 11.78 17.94
C ILE A 104 12.90 12.02 16.42
N ILE A 105 11.78 12.58 15.92
CA ILE A 105 11.51 12.66 14.46
C ILE A 105 12.18 13.88 13.79
N ASN A 106 13.00 14.62 14.49
CA ASN A 106 13.60 15.80 13.90
C ASN A 106 14.53 15.45 12.73
N ASN A 107 14.08 15.80 11.50
CA ASN A 107 14.84 15.88 10.25
C ASN A 107 15.22 14.59 9.50
N ASN A 108 14.60 13.44 9.76
CA ASN A 108 14.83 12.26 8.91
C ASN A 108 13.62 11.98 8.00
N ASN A 109 13.55 12.66 6.85
CA ASN A 109 12.49 12.51 5.86
C ASN A 109 12.33 11.06 5.35
N SER A 110 13.44 10.31 5.26
CA SER A 110 13.41 8.91 4.84
C SER A 110 12.73 8.01 5.88
N MET A 111 13.01 8.24 7.17
CA MET A 111 12.35 7.52 8.26
C MET A 111 10.86 7.86 8.30
N ALA A 112 10.52 9.14 8.25
CA ALA A 112 9.14 9.61 8.26
C ALA A 112 8.33 9.01 7.09
N LEU A 113 8.90 8.98 5.88
CA LEU A 113 8.28 8.38 4.70
C LEU A 113 8.03 6.89 4.88
N ASN A 114 9.01 6.13 5.37
CA ASN A 114 8.86 4.69 5.57
C ASN A 114 7.80 4.38 6.62
N LEU A 115 7.76 5.11 7.74
CA LEU A 115 6.74 4.97 8.78
C LEU A 115 5.33 5.30 8.23
N TYR A 116 5.19 6.40 7.51
CA TYR A 116 3.92 6.76 6.86
C TYR A 116 3.43 5.67 5.90
N ARG A 117 4.33 5.10 5.08
CA ARG A 117 3.97 4.04 4.13
C ARG A 117 3.60 2.73 4.81
N ILE A 118 4.28 2.38 5.90
CA ILE A 118 3.89 1.22 6.71
C ILE A 118 2.49 1.44 7.29
N ALA A 119 2.20 2.61 7.86
CA ALA A 119 0.89 2.93 8.40
C ALA A 119 -0.21 2.87 7.33
N GLN A 120 0.05 3.45 6.16
CA GLN A 120 -0.89 3.45 5.03
C GLN A 120 -1.22 2.03 4.54
N GLU A 121 -0.19 1.19 4.36
CA GLU A 121 -0.35 -0.19 3.88
C GLU A 121 -1.05 -1.07 4.92
N ALA A 122 -0.66 -0.96 6.20
CA ALA A 122 -1.30 -1.71 7.28
C ALA A 122 -2.78 -1.34 7.42
N ALA A 123 -3.11 -0.05 7.39
CA ALA A 123 -4.48 0.43 7.43
C ALA A 123 -5.31 -0.08 6.24
N ASN A 124 -4.76 -0.02 5.02
CA ASN A 124 -5.41 -0.55 3.83
C ASN A 124 -5.67 -2.06 3.94
N ASN A 125 -4.74 -2.81 4.53
CA ASN A 125 -4.91 -4.25 4.74
C ASN A 125 -6.03 -4.54 5.73
N GLY A 126 -6.11 -3.84 6.87
CA GLY A 126 -7.20 -3.95 7.83
C GLY A 126 -8.57 -3.68 7.19
N ILE A 127 -8.67 -2.65 6.34
CA ILE A 127 -9.93 -2.30 5.67
C ILE A 127 -10.29 -3.33 4.60
N ARG A 128 -9.38 -3.63 3.67
CA ARG A 128 -9.69 -4.44 2.47
C ARG A 128 -9.80 -5.93 2.79
N HIS A 129 -8.93 -6.44 3.62
CA HIS A 129 -8.83 -7.86 3.95
C HIS A 129 -9.46 -8.19 5.29
N GLY A 130 -9.27 -7.32 6.29
CA GLY A 130 -9.82 -7.49 7.63
C GLY A 130 -11.29 -7.09 7.74
N LYS A 131 -11.83 -6.27 6.82
CA LYS A 131 -13.16 -5.66 6.91
C LYS A 131 -13.36 -4.87 8.22
N ALA A 132 -12.30 -4.24 8.70
CA ALA A 132 -12.28 -3.50 9.95
C ALA A 132 -13.29 -2.35 9.95
N GLN A 133 -13.94 -2.13 11.07
CA GLN A 133 -14.82 -0.99 11.33
C GLN A 133 -14.15 0.05 12.24
N ASN A 134 -13.22 -0.40 13.07
CA ASN A 134 -12.42 0.45 13.93
C ASN A 134 -10.94 0.23 13.66
N LEU A 135 -10.19 1.32 13.48
CA LEU A 135 -8.77 1.32 13.23
C LEU A 135 -8.10 2.38 14.10
N THR A 136 -6.99 2.02 14.71
CA THR A 136 -6.19 2.94 15.51
C THR A 136 -4.76 2.97 14.99
N ILE A 137 -4.27 4.15 14.68
CA ILE A 137 -2.87 4.43 14.37
C ILE A 137 -2.27 5.08 15.61
N SER A 138 -1.17 4.55 16.14
CA SER A 138 -0.51 5.09 17.32
C SER A 138 0.99 5.28 17.06
N LEU A 139 1.52 6.44 17.44
CA LEU A 139 2.92 6.76 17.33
C LEU A 139 3.43 7.21 18.70
N VAL A 140 4.25 6.37 19.33
CA VAL A 140 4.76 6.60 20.69
C VAL A 140 6.28 6.60 20.67
N SER A 141 6.88 7.56 21.35
CA SER A 141 8.31 7.62 21.53
C SER A 141 8.68 7.55 23.01
N ASP A 142 9.67 6.76 23.34
CA ASP A 142 10.43 6.87 24.58
C ASP A 142 11.84 7.45 24.30
N GLU A 143 12.71 7.45 25.28
CA GLU A 143 14.06 8.04 25.14
C GLU A 143 14.94 7.34 24.09
N LYS A 144 14.62 6.11 23.66
CA LYS A 144 15.46 5.24 22.83
C LYS A 144 14.78 4.74 21.58
N MET A 145 13.46 4.63 21.58
CA MET A 145 12.73 3.98 20.52
C MET A 145 11.50 4.76 20.09
N LEU A 146 11.19 4.66 18.80
CA LEU A 146 9.94 5.12 18.21
C LEU A 146 9.12 3.90 17.82
N CYS A 147 7.90 3.79 18.36
CA CYS A 147 6.98 2.72 18.11
C CYS A 147 5.80 3.23 17.27
N LEU A 148 5.63 2.68 16.06
CA LEU A 148 4.44 2.85 15.24
C LEU A 148 3.57 1.59 15.38
N SER A 149 2.33 1.75 15.80
CA SER A 149 1.37 0.66 15.94
C SER A 149 0.12 0.95 15.13
N ILE A 150 -0.36 -0.03 14.40
CA ILE A 150 -1.64 -0.01 13.70
C ILE A 150 -2.43 -1.21 14.17
N SER A 151 -3.62 -0.95 14.73
CA SER A 151 -4.53 -1.96 15.25
C SER A 151 -5.89 -1.81 14.62
N ASP A 152 -6.51 -2.93 14.27
CA ASP A 152 -7.86 -3.00 13.71
C ASP A 152 -8.68 -4.10 14.40
N ASP A 153 -10.01 -4.01 14.26
CA ASP A 153 -10.97 -4.99 14.78
C ASP A 153 -11.46 -5.96 13.70
N GLY A 154 -10.70 -6.10 12.62
CA GLY A 154 -11.05 -6.98 11.51
C GLY A 154 -10.91 -8.47 11.83
N CYS A 155 -11.17 -9.30 10.82
CA CYS A 155 -11.15 -10.77 10.98
C CYS A 155 -9.74 -11.36 11.22
N GLY A 156 -8.69 -10.54 11.20
CA GLY A 156 -7.30 -10.97 11.36
C GLY A 156 -6.78 -11.83 10.20
N PHE A 157 -5.62 -12.44 10.42
CA PHE A 157 -5.00 -13.33 9.44
C PHE A 157 -5.26 -14.79 9.83
N THR A 158 -6.04 -15.51 9.04
CA THR A 158 -6.24 -16.96 9.20
C THR A 158 -5.36 -17.71 8.23
N GLY A 159 -4.44 -18.54 8.75
CA GLY A 159 -3.62 -19.46 7.94
C GLY A 159 -2.47 -18.84 7.16
N ILE A 160 -2.12 -17.59 7.40
CA ILE A 160 -0.95 -16.94 6.79
C ILE A 160 0.21 -17.05 7.78
N ASP A 161 1.22 -17.86 7.45
CA ASP A 161 2.50 -17.78 8.13
C ASP A 161 3.25 -16.54 7.63
N ILE A 162 3.26 -15.48 8.44
CA ILE A 162 3.89 -14.19 8.13
C ILE A 162 5.39 -14.37 7.84
N ASN A 163 6.00 -15.44 8.36
CA ASN A 163 7.40 -15.75 8.18
C ASN A 163 7.67 -16.59 6.91
N HIS A 164 6.62 -17.12 6.26
CA HIS A 164 6.80 -17.93 5.06
C HIS A 164 6.68 -17.10 3.78
N PRO A 165 7.75 -17.03 2.93
CA PRO A 165 7.78 -16.16 1.74
C PRO A 165 6.66 -16.42 0.71
N SER A 166 6.07 -17.60 0.70
CA SER A 166 5.05 -18.01 -0.26
C SER A 166 3.61 -17.64 0.15
N THR A 167 3.36 -17.38 1.43
CA THR A 167 2.01 -17.16 1.97
C THR A 167 1.71 -15.68 2.29
N SER A 168 2.73 -14.85 2.47
CA SER A 168 2.55 -13.42 2.72
C SER A 168 2.26 -12.66 1.42
N GLY A 169 1.20 -11.86 1.40
CA GLY A 169 0.90 -10.95 0.30
C GLY A 169 2.02 -9.92 0.09
N MET A 170 2.09 -9.33 -1.12
CA MET A 170 3.14 -8.36 -1.48
C MET A 170 3.19 -7.16 -0.52
N GLY A 171 2.05 -6.71 0.01
CA GLY A 171 1.97 -5.61 0.98
C GLY A 171 2.75 -5.89 2.27
N ILE A 172 2.63 -7.09 2.83
CA ILE A 172 3.36 -7.49 4.04
C ILE A 172 4.87 -7.49 3.79
N LYS A 173 5.31 -8.06 2.66
CA LYS A 173 6.75 -8.07 2.28
C LYS A 173 7.32 -6.66 2.13
N ILE A 174 6.55 -5.75 1.56
CA ILE A 174 6.95 -4.33 1.41
C ILE A 174 7.05 -3.66 2.78
N MET A 175 6.09 -3.89 3.68
CA MET A 175 6.16 -3.35 5.04
C MET A 175 7.37 -3.89 5.81
N GLN A 176 7.64 -5.20 5.73
CA GLN A 176 8.82 -5.82 6.32
C GLN A 176 10.13 -5.26 5.76
N TYR A 177 10.21 -5.08 4.44
CA TYR A 177 11.37 -4.46 3.80
C TYR A 177 11.59 -3.04 4.31
N ARG A 178 10.53 -2.20 4.39
CA ARG A 178 10.63 -0.84 4.92
C ARG A 178 11.03 -0.81 6.39
N ALA A 179 10.47 -1.70 7.20
CA ALA A 179 10.85 -1.84 8.60
C ALA A 179 12.34 -2.20 8.76
N LYS A 180 12.83 -3.14 7.94
CA LYS A 180 14.25 -3.50 7.91
C LYS A 180 15.16 -2.33 7.52
N GLN A 181 14.74 -1.47 6.58
CA GLN A 181 15.48 -0.25 6.21
C GLN A 181 15.60 0.75 7.37
N LEU A 182 14.67 0.70 8.31
CA LEU A 182 14.69 1.52 9.52
C LEU A 182 15.48 0.90 10.68
N GLY A 183 15.98 -0.34 10.51
CA GLY A 183 16.56 -1.12 11.61
C GLY A 183 15.52 -1.52 12.66
N ALA A 184 14.23 -1.52 12.30
CA ALA A 184 13.14 -1.88 13.20
C ALA A 184 13.13 -3.39 13.48
N LYS A 185 12.62 -3.73 14.66
CA LYS A 185 12.41 -5.11 15.12
C LYS A 185 10.97 -5.53 14.85
#